data_f3bc1d3cba28f7449886ec5be985ded8
#
_entry.id   f3bc1d3cba28f7449886ec5be985ded8
#
_cell.length_a   1.000
_cell.length_b   1.000
_cell.length_c   1.000
_cell.angle_alpha   90.00
_cell.angle_beta   90.00
_cell.angle_gamma   90.00
#
_symmetry.space_group_name_H-M   'P 1'
#
loop_
_entity.id
_entity.type
_entity.pdbx_description
1 polymer ?
#
loop_
_entity_poly.entity_id
_entity_poly.type
_entity_poly.pdbx_seq_one_letter_code
_entity_poly.pdbx_strand_id
1 'polypeptide(L)'
;MYLMTCTRPDLAYPLSILARYVAPGRHRPEHMAAAKRVLRYLCSTSGMGLVLGGRRPVVLTGHADASWADDQATQRSSQGYTFSLGSGSVSWGSTRSSSVLSSSCEAEIYAGAMAAQELRWLTYLLTDLGEQPRSPPVLYVDNKAMLALCREHRLEHRTKHIALRYFLARELQQRGQLRLAYVASEANTADIFTKPLAPGDHQRFCTLLGLVPSWPHLLTS
;
A
#
# COMPACT_ATOMS: atom_id res chain seq x y z
N MET A 1 -10.63 9.43 9.48
CA MET A 1 -10.42 9.43 8.02
C MET A 1 -9.40 10.48 7.59
N TYR A 2 -9.56 11.79 7.89
CA TYR A 2 -8.64 12.85 7.43
C TYR A 2 -7.14 12.56 7.74
N LEU A 3 -6.78 12.28 8.98
CA LEU A 3 -5.39 11.95 9.34
C LEU A 3 -4.84 10.74 8.53
N MET A 4 -5.65 9.71 8.36
CA MET A 4 -5.29 8.51 7.62
C MET A 4 -4.91 8.81 6.16
N THR A 5 -5.61 9.76 5.52
CA THR A 5 -5.39 10.06 4.10
C THR A 5 -4.31 11.11 3.86
N CYS A 6 -3.98 11.94 4.87
CA CYS A 6 -3.10 13.09 4.66
C CYS A 6 -1.72 12.95 5.32
N THR A 7 -1.64 12.40 6.54
CA THR A 7 -0.41 12.49 7.35
C THR A 7 -0.07 11.25 8.16
N ARG A 8 -1.01 10.29 8.31
CA ARG A 8 -0.86 9.12 9.19
C ARG A 8 -1.18 7.83 8.43
N PRO A 9 -0.28 7.39 7.54
CA PRO A 9 -0.43 6.13 6.78
C PRO A 9 -0.62 4.91 7.68
N ASP A 10 -0.01 4.90 8.85
CA ASP A 10 -0.11 3.85 9.88
C ASP A 10 -1.55 3.57 10.38
N LEU A 11 -2.47 4.49 10.15
CA LEU A 11 -3.89 4.33 10.49
C LEU A 11 -4.72 3.70 9.35
N ALA A 12 -4.15 3.51 8.18
CA ALA A 12 -4.94 3.15 6.99
C ALA A 12 -5.62 1.78 7.15
N TYR A 13 -4.89 0.75 7.55
CA TYR A 13 -5.46 -0.58 7.74
C TYR A 13 -6.51 -0.64 8.87
N PRO A 14 -6.22 -0.22 10.11
CA PRO A 14 -7.22 -0.29 11.19
C PRO A 14 -8.48 0.52 10.89
N LEU A 15 -8.36 1.67 10.21
CA LEU A 15 -9.53 2.46 9.83
C LEU A 15 -10.27 1.86 8.63
N SER A 16 -9.60 1.20 7.70
CA SER A 16 -10.27 0.45 6.62
C SER A 16 -11.12 -0.69 7.16
N ILE A 17 -10.66 -1.38 8.22
CA ILE A 17 -11.43 -2.42 8.91
C ILE A 17 -12.62 -1.81 9.65
N LEU A 18 -12.41 -0.76 10.47
CA LEU A 18 -13.48 -0.14 11.24
C LEU A 18 -14.57 0.47 10.36
N ALA A 19 -14.21 1.01 9.20
CA ALA A 19 -15.15 1.59 8.25
C ALA A 19 -16.19 0.57 7.74
N ARG A 20 -15.88 -0.72 7.76
CA ARG A 20 -16.81 -1.80 7.37
C ARG A 20 -18.03 -1.92 8.30
N TYR A 21 -17.94 -1.39 9.52
CA TYR A 21 -18.92 -1.53 10.61
C TYR A 21 -19.61 -0.21 11.00
N VAL A 22 -19.44 0.86 10.25
CA VAL A 22 -20.05 2.17 10.53
C VAL A 22 -21.55 2.20 10.27
N ALA A 23 -22.04 1.34 9.34
CA ALA A 23 -23.46 1.29 9.02
C ALA A 23 -24.31 0.89 10.24
N PRO A 24 -25.53 1.47 10.40
CA PRO A 24 -26.45 1.12 11.48
C PRO A 24 -26.68 -0.40 11.60
N GLY A 25 -26.65 -0.93 12.83
CA GLY A 25 -26.84 -2.35 13.12
C GLY A 25 -25.63 -3.26 12.84
N ARG A 26 -24.52 -2.74 12.27
CA ARG A 26 -23.31 -3.52 12.02
C ARG A 26 -22.24 -3.39 13.11
N HIS A 27 -22.27 -2.32 13.89
CA HIS A 27 -21.31 -2.11 14.96
C HIS A 27 -21.66 -2.97 16.18
N ARG A 28 -20.62 -3.46 16.84
CA ARG A 28 -20.67 -4.25 18.07
C ARG A 28 -19.71 -3.66 19.11
N PRO A 29 -19.79 -4.06 20.42
CA PRO A 29 -18.89 -3.57 21.44
C PRO A 29 -17.41 -3.73 21.11
N GLU A 30 -17.02 -4.84 20.45
CA GLU A 30 -15.64 -5.08 20.03
C GLU A 30 -15.13 -4.03 19.01
N HIS A 31 -15.97 -3.59 18.07
CA HIS A 31 -15.60 -2.55 17.11
C HIS A 31 -15.41 -1.19 17.81
N MET A 32 -16.24 -0.89 18.80
CA MET A 32 -16.07 0.30 19.63
C MET A 32 -14.79 0.23 20.47
N ALA A 33 -14.46 -0.94 21.02
CA ALA A 33 -13.19 -1.15 21.73
C ALA A 33 -11.99 -0.96 20.82
N ALA A 34 -12.05 -1.45 19.58
CA ALA A 34 -11.02 -1.24 18.56
C ALA A 34 -10.88 0.24 18.19
N ALA A 35 -11.99 0.97 17.98
CA ALA A 35 -11.96 2.40 17.73
C ALA A 35 -11.30 3.19 18.88
N LYS A 36 -11.64 2.87 20.14
CA LYS A 36 -10.98 3.44 21.32
C LYS A 36 -9.49 3.11 21.40
N ARG A 37 -9.06 1.93 20.89
CA ARG A 37 -7.63 1.57 20.80
C ARG A 37 -6.91 2.47 19.80
N VAL A 38 -7.51 2.74 18.63
CA VAL A 38 -6.96 3.68 17.65
C VAL A 38 -6.82 5.09 18.25
N LEU A 39 -7.82 5.58 18.98
CA LEU A 39 -7.73 6.87 19.67
C LEU A 39 -6.60 6.91 20.71
N ARG A 40 -6.46 5.87 21.51
CA ARG A 40 -5.34 5.77 22.49
C ARG A 40 -3.98 5.75 21.80
N TYR A 41 -3.86 5.02 20.70
CA TYR A 41 -2.66 5.01 19.87
C TYR A 41 -2.35 6.42 19.33
N LEU A 42 -3.33 7.14 18.82
CA LEU A 42 -3.17 8.52 18.37
C LEU A 42 -2.71 9.45 19.50
N CYS A 43 -3.30 9.34 20.69
CA CYS A 43 -2.88 10.14 21.85
C CYS A 43 -1.41 9.86 22.22
N SER A 44 -0.99 8.59 22.24
CA SER A 44 0.39 8.21 22.58
C SER A 44 1.40 8.53 21.47
N THR A 45 0.94 8.76 20.26
CA THR A 45 1.77 9.06 19.08
C THR A 45 1.44 10.44 18.47
N SER A 46 0.90 11.35 19.27
CA SER A 46 0.51 12.69 18.81
C SER A 46 1.67 13.53 18.27
N GLY A 47 2.89 13.27 18.76
CA GLY A 47 4.12 13.89 18.28
C GLY A 47 4.71 13.25 17.02
N MET A 48 4.13 12.16 16.47
CA MET A 48 4.62 11.56 15.23
C MET A 48 4.18 12.39 14.00
N GLY A 49 5.13 12.62 13.12
CA GLY A 49 4.90 13.31 11.84
C GLY A 49 5.49 12.57 10.66
N LEU A 50 4.88 12.73 9.49
CA LEU A 50 5.38 12.21 8.22
C LEU A 50 6.39 13.19 7.65
N VAL A 51 7.64 12.75 7.51
CA VAL A 51 8.73 13.57 6.94
C VAL A 51 8.85 13.29 5.45
N LEU A 52 8.65 14.32 4.66
CA LEU A 52 8.79 14.32 3.21
C LEU A 52 9.99 15.18 2.80
N GLY A 53 10.62 14.84 1.67
CA GLY A 53 11.75 15.57 1.11
C GLY A 53 13.09 14.91 1.41
N GLY A 54 14.19 15.67 1.29
CA GLY A 54 15.58 15.22 1.46
C GLY A 54 16.44 15.49 0.23
N ARG A 55 17.78 15.28 0.36
CA ARG A 55 18.77 15.51 -0.71
C ARG A 55 18.95 14.32 -1.67
N ARG A 56 18.10 13.30 -1.58
CA ARG A 56 18.21 12.11 -2.42
C ARG A 56 17.61 12.40 -3.81
N PRO A 57 18.13 11.77 -4.87
CA PRO A 57 17.47 11.86 -6.17
C PRO A 57 16.03 11.40 -6.07
N VAL A 58 15.14 12.13 -6.75
CA VAL A 58 13.69 11.77 -6.80
C VAL A 58 13.57 10.50 -7.61
N VAL A 59 13.30 9.40 -6.90
CA VAL A 59 13.04 8.09 -7.50
C VAL A 59 11.70 7.62 -6.95
N LEU A 60 10.72 7.45 -7.83
CA LEU A 60 9.43 6.92 -7.46
C LEU A 60 9.55 5.41 -7.21
N THR A 61 9.35 5.01 -5.98
CA THR A 61 9.34 3.60 -5.56
C THR A 61 8.02 3.27 -4.87
N GLY A 62 7.50 2.08 -5.13
CA GLY A 62 6.26 1.61 -4.51
C GLY A 62 6.39 0.19 -4.00
N HIS A 63 5.48 -0.18 -3.09
CA HIS A 63 5.28 -1.52 -2.59
C HIS A 63 3.80 -1.86 -2.69
N ALA A 64 3.49 -3.12 -2.98
CA ALA A 64 2.14 -3.64 -2.97
C ALA A 64 2.09 -4.98 -2.23
N ASP A 65 0.96 -5.24 -1.56
CA ASP A 65 0.70 -6.45 -0.80
C ASP A 65 -0.79 -6.77 -0.79
N ALA A 66 -1.14 -8.05 -0.58
CA ALA A 66 -2.50 -8.49 -0.36
C ALA A 66 -2.59 -9.53 0.76
N SER A 67 -3.56 -9.37 1.65
CA SER A 67 -3.96 -10.43 2.61
C SER A 67 -5.17 -11.14 2.06
N TRP A 68 -4.97 -12.38 1.57
CA TRP A 68 -6.03 -13.16 0.93
C TRP A 68 -7.08 -13.64 1.94
N ALA A 69 -8.36 -13.39 1.62
CA ALA A 69 -9.53 -13.84 2.39
C ALA A 69 -9.48 -13.50 3.90
N ASP A 70 -8.83 -12.38 4.28
CA ASP A 70 -8.68 -11.96 5.67
C ASP A 70 -9.99 -11.49 6.32
N ASP A 71 -10.97 -11.06 5.55
CA ASP A 71 -12.32 -10.75 6.03
C ASP A 71 -13.12 -12.04 6.16
N GLN A 72 -13.13 -12.64 7.36
CA GLN A 72 -13.80 -13.91 7.63
C GLN A 72 -15.29 -13.90 7.30
N ALA A 73 -15.97 -12.75 7.42
CA ALA A 73 -17.40 -12.65 7.17
C ALA A 73 -17.75 -12.67 5.67
N THR A 74 -16.87 -12.11 4.83
CA THR A 74 -17.14 -11.94 3.39
C THR A 74 -16.15 -12.69 2.50
N GLN A 75 -15.13 -13.31 3.07
CA GLN A 75 -14.02 -14.00 2.37
C GLN A 75 -13.31 -13.09 1.35
N ARG A 76 -13.39 -11.78 1.55
CA ARG A 76 -12.71 -10.78 0.71
C ARG A 76 -11.33 -10.50 1.24
N SER A 77 -10.44 -10.08 0.34
CA SER A 77 -9.04 -9.82 0.61
C SER A 77 -8.81 -8.33 0.91
N SER A 78 -7.91 -8.03 1.83
CA SER A 78 -7.35 -6.69 2.01
C SER A 78 -6.20 -6.48 1.02
N GLN A 79 -6.13 -5.30 0.43
CA GLN A 79 -5.15 -4.88 -0.56
C GLN A 79 -4.53 -3.57 -0.12
N GLY A 80 -3.22 -3.45 -0.25
CA GLY A 80 -2.49 -2.28 0.17
C GLY A 80 -1.36 -1.90 -0.78
N TYR A 81 -1.05 -0.62 -0.80
CA TYR A 81 0.11 -0.10 -1.49
C TYR A 81 0.68 1.13 -0.77
N THR A 82 1.91 1.43 -1.05
CA THR A 82 2.55 2.70 -0.68
C THR A 82 3.54 3.13 -1.76
N PHE A 83 3.68 4.45 -1.94
CA PHE A 83 4.68 5.06 -2.83
C PHE A 83 5.48 6.13 -2.10
N SER A 84 6.78 6.20 -2.40
CA SER A 84 7.69 7.20 -1.88
C SER A 84 8.48 7.87 -3.00
N LEU A 85 8.87 9.13 -2.75
CA LEU A 85 9.74 9.94 -3.62
C LEU A 85 11.07 10.25 -2.91
N GLY A 86 11.65 9.24 -2.28
CA GLY A 86 12.94 9.35 -1.58
C GLY A 86 12.85 9.07 -0.09
N SER A 87 12.27 9.95 0.75
CA SER A 87 12.32 9.80 2.21
C SER A 87 11.06 9.26 2.85
N GLY A 88 9.89 9.74 2.47
CA GLY A 88 8.61 9.36 3.09
C GLY A 88 7.57 8.98 2.06
N SER A 89 6.51 8.35 2.53
CA SER A 89 5.38 7.96 1.69
C SER A 89 4.59 9.18 1.25
N VAL A 90 4.36 9.31 -0.06
CA VAL A 90 3.59 10.39 -0.68
C VAL A 90 2.19 9.93 -1.11
N SER A 91 2.00 8.63 -1.29
CA SER A 91 0.70 8.01 -1.56
C SER A 91 0.63 6.64 -0.93
N TRP A 92 -0.54 6.27 -0.42
CA TRP A 92 -0.81 4.96 0.19
C TRP A 92 -2.29 4.63 0.15
N GLY A 93 -2.60 3.35 0.23
CA GLY A 93 -3.97 2.87 0.29
C GLY A 93 -4.11 1.56 1.03
N SER A 94 -5.23 1.40 1.71
CA SER A 94 -5.68 0.14 2.30
C SER A 94 -7.15 -0.04 1.96
N THR A 95 -7.46 -1.02 1.13
CA THR A 95 -8.82 -1.27 0.63
C THR A 95 -9.18 -2.73 0.73
N ARG A 96 -10.48 -3.03 0.71
CA ARG A 96 -10.99 -4.39 0.59
C ARG A 96 -11.35 -4.69 -0.87
N SER A 97 -11.03 -5.88 -1.36
CA SER A 97 -11.42 -6.32 -2.71
C SER A 97 -12.92 -6.22 -2.92
N SER A 98 -13.34 -5.87 -4.12
CA SER A 98 -14.77 -5.76 -4.49
C SER A 98 -15.46 -7.13 -4.63
N SER A 99 -14.67 -8.20 -4.83
CA SER A 99 -15.13 -9.59 -5.00
C SER A 99 -14.29 -10.54 -4.14
N VAL A 100 -14.78 -11.75 -3.95
CA VAL A 100 -14.00 -12.87 -3.42
C VAL A 100 -12.99 -13.29 -4.48
N LEU A 101 -11.74 -13.50 -4.07
CA LEU A 101 -10.64 -13.90 -4.94
C LEU A 101 -10.32 -15.37 -4.73
N SER A 102 -10.01 -16.09 -5.79
CA SER A 102 -9.90 -17.56 -5.79
C SER A 102 -8.57 -18.07 -5.22
N SER A 103 -7.56 -17.21 -5.10
CA SER A 103 -6.23 -17.57 -4.59
C SER A 103 -5.47 -16.37 -4.05
N SER A 104 -4.42 -16.64 -3.25
CA SER A 104 -3.48 -15.61 -2.81
C SER A 104 -2.78 -14.93 -4.00
N CYS A 105 -2.40 -15.70 -5.02
CA CYS A 105 -1.78 -15.14 -6.24
C CYS A 105 -2.73 -14.15 -6.95
N GLU A 106 -4.02 -14.45 -7.03
CA GLU A 106 -5.00 -13.52 -7.59
C GLU A 106 -5.13 -12.26 -6.75
N ALA A 107 -5.12 -12.38 -5.42
CA ALA A 107 -5.17 -11.22 -4.53
C ALA A 107 -3.94 -10.30 -4.74
N GLU A 108 -2.76 -10.87 -4.86
CA GLU A 108 -1.51 -10.14 -5.15
C GLU A 108 -1.55 -9.44 -6.52
N ILE A 109 -2.08 -10.10 -7.55
CA ILE A 109 -2.26 -9.50 -8.88
C ILE A 109 -3.18 -8.28 -8.80
N TYR A 110 -4.27 -8.37 -8.03
CA TYR A 110 -5.19 -7.25 -7.85
C TYR A 110 -4.54 -6.09 -7.09
N ALA A 111 -3.78 -6.36 -6.02
CA ALA A 111 -3.02 -5.34 -5.28
C ALA A 111 -1.98 -4.67 -6.19
N GLY A 112 -1.21 -5.45 -6.94
CA GLY A 112 -0.23 -4.94 -7.90
C GLY A 112 -0.85 -4.12 -9.03
N ALA A 113 -2.04 -4.49 -9.52
CA ALA A 113 -2.75 -3.72 -10.54
C ALA A 113 -3.26 -2.38 -9.99
N MET A 114 -3.78 -2.36 -8.76
CA MET A 114 -4.19 -1.14 -8.06
C MET A 114 -2.97 -0.21 -7.86
N ALA A 115 -1.86 -0.75 -7.38
CA ALA A 115 -0.61 -0.01 -7.23
C ALA A 115 -0.09 0.51 -8.59
N ALA A 116 -0.19 -0.27 -9.66
CA ALA A 116 0.24 0.16 -11.00
C ALA A 116 -0.62 1.32 -11.55
N GLN A 117 -1.92 1.38 -11.23
CA GLN A 117 -2.78 2.52 -11.57
C GLN A 117 -2.32 3.78 -10.84
N GLU A 118 -2.06 3.69 -9.54
CA GLU A 118 -1.58 4.80 -8.73
C GLU A 118 -0.20 5.28 -9.19
N LEU A 119 0.72 4.35 -9.46
CA LEU A 119 2.05 4.66 -9.98
C LEU A 119 1.96 5.45 -11.30
N ARG A 120 1.07 5.04 -12.21
CA ARG A 120 0.87 5.73 -13.49
C ARG A 120 0.36 7.15 -13.26
N TRP A 121 -0.59 7.34 -12.35
CA TRP A 121 -1.09 8.65 -11.99
C TRP A 121 0.01 9.54 -11.39
N LEU A 122 0.78 9.03 -10.44
CA LEU A 122 1.93 9.74 -9.86
C LEU A 122 2.97 10.13 -10.90
N THR A 123 3.22 9.24 -11.88
CA THR A 123 4.16 9.53 -12.98
C THR A 123 3.66 10.68 -13.84
N TYR A 124 2.37 10.72 -14.16
CA TYR A 124 1.78 11.83 -14.91
C TYR A 124 1.86 13.14 -14.11
N LEU A 125 1.50 13.10 -12.82
CA LEU A 125 1.59 14.25 -11.93
C LEU A 125 3.02 14.81 -11.87
N LEU A 126 4.03 13.96 -11.72
CA LEU A 126 5.44 14.38 -11.73
C LEU A 126 5.82 15.02 -13.07
N THR A 127 5.37 14.45 -14.18
CA THR A 127 5.61 15.02 -15.53
C THR A 127 4.99 16.40 -15.67
N ASP A 128 3.75 16.59 -15.22
CA ASP A 128 3.05 17.88 -15.24
C ASP A 128 3.70 18.94 -14.35
N LEU A 129 4.34 18.50 -13.27
CA LEU A 129 5.15 19.35 -12.39
C LEU A 129 6.56 19.65 -12.94
N GLY A 130 6.93 19.11 -14.10
CA GLY A 130 8.27 19.26 -14.70
C GLY A 130 9.35 18.34 -14.13
N GLU A 131 8.96 17.42 -13.21
CA GLU A 131 9.86 16.48 -12.55
C GLU A 131 9.79 15.10 -13.23
N GLN A 132 10.47 14.95 -14.36
CA GLN A 132 10.50 13.66 -15.06
C GLN A 132 11.38 12.65 -14.32
N PRO A 133 10.85 11.44 -14.01
CA PRO A 133 11.67 10.37 -13.44
C PRO A 133 12.83 10.01 -14.36
N ARG A 134 14.07 10.02 -13.84
CA ARG A 134 15.28 9.67 -14.60
C ARG A 134 15.37 8.19 -14.98
N SER A 135 14.58 7.35 -14.34
CA SER A 135 14.49 5.91 -14.58
C SER A 135 13.04 5.46 -14.38
N PRO A 136 12.62 4.33 -14.99
CA PRO A 136 11.30 3.78 -14.73
C PRO A 136 11.08 3.56 -13.22
N PRO A 137 9.94 3.99 -12.68
CA PRO A 137 9.59 3.74 -11.29
C PRO A 137 9.56 2.25 -10.98
N VAL A 138 9.85 1.89 -9.72
CA VAL A 138 9.92 0.50 -9.27
C VAL A 138 8.75 0.19 -8.37
N LEU A 139 8.03 -0.89 -8.68
CA LEU A 139 7.01 -1.47 -7.81
C LEU A 139 7.53 -2.81 -7.25
N TYR A 140 7.69 -2.87 -5.95
CA TYR A 140 8.10 -4.05 -5.22
C TYR A 140 6.88 -4.89 -4.81
N VAL A 141 6.98 -6.20 -5.02
CA VAL A 141 5.98 -7.20 -4.61
C VAL A 141 6.70 -8.43 -4.04
N ASP A 142 6.09 -9.13 -3.11
CA ASP A 142 6.68 -10.33 -2.49
C ASP A 142 6.16 -11.65 -3.10
N ASN A 143 5.35 -11.57 -4.15
CA ASN A 143 4.82 -12.76 -4.83
C ASN A 143 5.59 -13.06 -6.12
N LYS A 144 6.41 -14.13 -6.07
CA LYS A 144 7.20 -14.59 -7.21
C LYS A 144 6.34 -15.10 -8.37
N ALA A 145 5.17 -15.68 -8.08
CA ALA A 145 4.26 -16.16 -9.12
C ALA A 145 3.67 -14.99 -9.93
N MET A 146 3.30 -13.90 -9.26
CA MET A 146 2.90 -12.67 -9.94
C MET A 146 3.99 -12.15 -10.87
N LEU A 147 5.25 -12.10 -10.39
CA LEU A 147 6.39 -11.65 -11.21
C LEU A 147 6.65 -12.55 -12.41
N ALA A 148 6.56 -13.87 -12.24
CA ALA A 148 6.70 -14.82 -13.35
C ALA A 148 5.61 -14.60 -14.40
N LEU A 149 4.36 -14.50 -13.98
CA LEU A 149 3.24 -14.21 -14.84
C LEU A 149 3.42 -12.89 -15.62
N CYS A 150 3.95 -11.84 -15.00
CA CYS A 150 4.20 -10.55 -15.66
C CYS A 150 5.32 -10.62 -16.72
N ARG A 151 6.23 -11.59 -16.62
CA ARG A 151 7.31 -11.80 -17.61
C ARG A 151 6.91 -12.68 -18.79
N GLU A 152 5.96 -13.59 -18.58
CA GLU A 152 5.54 -14.54 -19.60
C GLU A 152 4.74 -13.85 -20.74
N HIS A 153 5.06 -14.20 -21.98
CA HIS A 153 4.39 -13.64 -23.16
C HIS A 153 3.07 -14.32 -23.51
N ARG A 154 2.78 -15.50 -22.94
CA ARG A 154 1.55 -16.26 -23.20
C ARG A 154 0.71 -16.38 -21.93
N LEU A 155 -0.55 -15.95 -22.02
CA LEU A 155 -1.56 -16.25 -21.00
C LEU A 155 -2.11 -17.65 -21.25
N GLU A 156 -1.98 -18.54 -20.28
CA GLU A 156 -2.71 -19.79 -20.31
C GLU A 156 -4.22 -19.54 -20.18
N HIS A 157 -5.02 -20.43 -20.77
CA HIS A 157 -6.49 -20.36 -20.76
C HIS A 157 -7.14 -20.22 -19.39
N ARG A 158 -6.42 -20.57 -18.31
CA ARG A 158 -6.90 -20.54 -16.91
C ARG A 158 -6.99 -19.16 -16.28
N THR A 159 -6.41 -18.12 -16.90
CA THR A 159 -6.31 -16.77 -16.30
C THR A 159 -7.15 -15.71 -17.02
N LYS A 160 -8.09 -16.09 -17.89
CA LYS A 160 -8.88 -15.14 -18.70
C LYS A 160 -9.67 -14.11 -17.88
N HIS A 161 -10.21 -14.49 -16.73
CA HIS A 161 -10.98 -13.60 -15.84
C HIS A 161 -10.10 -12.67 -14.97
N ILE A 162 -8.85 -13.05 -14.74
CA ILE A 162 -7.83 -12.24 -14.08
C ILE A 162 -7.23 -11.21 -15.06
N ALA A 163 -7.41 -11.44 -16.36
CA ALA A 163 -6.64 -10.88 -17.45
C ALA A 163 -6.60 -9.35 -17.48
N LEU A 164 -7.74 -8.65 -17.35
CA LEU A 164 -7.79 -7.21 -17.62
C LEU A 164 -6.99 -6.36 -16.64
N ARG A 165 -7.06 -6.66 -15.33
CA ARG A 165 -6.30 -5.90 -14.32
C ARG A 165 -4.83 -6.25 -14.32
N TYR A 166 -4.51 -7.51 -14.55
CA TYR A 166 -3.17 -8.02 -14.73
C TYR A 166 -2.44 -7.37 -15.91
N PHE A 167 -3.15 -7.12 -17.01
CA PHE A 167 -2.57 -6.50 -18.20
C PHE A 167 -1.96 -5.13 -17.93
N LEU A 168 -2.50 -4.34 -17.01
CA LEU A 168 -1.96 -2.99 -16.78
C LEU A 168 -0.53 -3.02 -16.27
N ALA A 169 -0.25 -3.75 -15.19
CA ALA A 169 1.11 -3.83 -14.64
C ALA A 169 2.11 -4.42 -15.65
N ARG A 170 1.67 -5.46 -16.38
CA ARG A 170 2.44 -6.08 -17.46
C ARG A 170 2.69 -5.12 -18.61
N GLU A 171 1.68 -4.43 -19.09
CA GLU A 171 1.77 -3.47 -20.19
C GLU A 171 2.75 -2.33 -19.84
N LEU A 172 2.64 -1.76 -18.65
CA LEU A 172 3.55 -0.73 -18.18
C LEU A 172 4.99 -1.25 -18.10
N GLN A 173 5.19 -2.49 -17.65
CA GLN A 173 6.52 -3.12 -17.63
C GLN A 173 7.05 -3.35 -19.05
N GLN A 174 6.25 -3.86 -19.97
CA GLN A 174 6.66 -4.09 -21.37
C GLN A 174 7.00 -2.78 -22.10
N ARG A 175 6.30 -1.69 -21.77
CA ARG A 175 6.59 -0.35 -22.30
C ARG A 175 7.77 0.34 -21.61
N GLY A 176 8.41 -0.29 -20.63
CA GLY A 176 9.49 0.31 -19.84
C GLY A 176 9.04 1.46 -18.93
N GLN A 177 7.74 1.59 -18.69
CA GLN A 177 7.13 2.63 -17.82
C GLN A 177 7.05 2.21 -16.35
N LEU A 178 7.31 0.95 -16.05
CA LEU A 178 7.33 0.36 -14.72
C LEU A 178 8.36 -0.77 -14.69
N ARG A 179 9.07 -0.92 -13.59
CA ARG A 179 9.88 -2.09 -13.27
C ARG A 179 9.27 -2.82 -12.07
N LEU A 180 8.80 -4.05 -12.28
CA LEU A 180 8.41 -4.94 -11.18
C LEU A 180 9.64 -5.62 -10.60
N ALA A 181 9.78 -5.61 -9.28
CA ALA A 181 10.88 -6.23 -8.56
C ALA A 181 10.37 -7.05 -7.37
N TYR A 182 11.11 -8.12 -7.04
CA TYR A 182 10.84 -8.91 -5.84
C TYR A 182 11.37 -8.18 -4.60
N VAL A 183 10.61 -8.26 -3.53
CA VAL A 183 11.04 -7.92 -2.17
C VAL A 183 10.67 -9.07 -1.24
N ALA A 184 11.48 -9.34 -0.22
CA ALA A 184 11.10 -10.29 0.82
C ALA A 184 9.96 -9.71 1.66
N SER A 185 9.03 -10.57 2.14
CA SER A 185 7.84 -10.12 2.89
C SER A 185 8.22 -9.27 4.10
N GLU A 186 9.31 -9.60 4.80
CA GLU A 186 9.80 -8.84 5.95
C GLU A 186 10.21 -7.40 5.58
N ALA A 187 10.49 -7.12 4.32
CA ALA A 187 10.88 -5.80 3.82
C ALA A 187 9.76 -5.15 2.99
N ASN A 188 8.61 -5.81 2.80
CA ASN A 188 7.48 -5.26 2.07
C ASN A 188 6.71 -4.26 2.95
N THR A 189 6.96 -2.97 2.76
CA THR A 189 6.29 -1.92 3.54
C THR A 189 4.79 -1.85 3.32
N ALA A 190 4.24 -2.50 2.30
CA ALA A 190 2.80 -2.57 2.09
C ALA A 190 2.07 -3.48 3.08
N ASP A 191 2.78 -4.35 3.82
CA ASP A 191 2.21 -5.21 4.86
C ASP A 191 1.41 -4.44 5.93
N ILE A 192 1.83 -3.24 6.28
CA ILE A 192 1.14 -2.39 7.26
C ILE A 192 -0.27 -1.98 6.80
N PHE A 193 -0.56 -2.09 5.51
CA PHE A 193 -1.85 -1.73 4.91
C PHE A 193 -2.79 -2.91 4.71
N THR A 194 -2.34 -4.14 4.96
CA THR A 194 -3.08 -5.37 4.62
C THR A 194 -3.33 -6.30 5.80
N LYS A 195 -2.50 -6.24 6.85
CA LYS A 195 -2.57 -7.19 7.98
C LYS A 195 -2.23 -6.54 9.33
N PRO A 196 -2.72 -7.10 10.45
CA PRO A 196 -2.27 -6.68 11.77
C PRO A 196 -0.81 -7.13 11.97
N LEU A 197 0.02 -6.24 12.50
CA LEU A 197 1.43 -6.47 12.74
C LEU A 197 1.75 -6.54 14.23
N ALA A 198 2.81 -7.28 14.58
CA ALA A 198 3.40 -7.20 15.89
C ALA A 198 3.94 -5.78 16.17
N PRO A 199 3.97 -5.30 17.42
CA PRO A 199 4.36 -3.92 17.74
C PRO A 199 5.72 -3.50 17.15
N GLY A 200 6.72 -4.38 17.17
CA GLY A 200 8.05 -4.11 16.63
C GLY A 200 8.04 -3.93 15.10
N ASP A 201 7.35 -4.80 14.38
CA ASP A 201 7.23 -4.70 12.92
C ASP A 201 6.42 -3.47 12.51
N HIS A 202 5.33 -3.18 13.23
CA HIS A 202 4.54 -1.98 13.00
C HIS A 202 5.40 -0.72 13.16
N GLN A 203 6.18 -0.61 14.23
CA GLN A 203 7.06 0.54 14.44
C GLN A 203 8.15 0.65 13.37
N ARG A 204 8.74 -0.48 12.98
CA ARG A 204 9.72 -0.55 11.88
C ARG A 204 9.12 -0.04 10.58
N PHE A 205 7.93 -0.48 10.21
CA PHE A 205 7.27 -0.01 9.00
C PHE A 205 6.86 1.46 9.09
N CYS A 206 6.40 1.95 10.24
CA CYS A 206 6.18 3.38 10.44
C CYS A 206 7.43 4.20 10.10
N THR A 207 8.60 3.77 10.58
CA THR A 207 9.88 4.44 10.26
C THR A 207 10.20 4.39 8.77
N LEU A 208 10.00 3.24 8.11
CA LEU A 208 10.23 3.08 6.67
C LEU A 208 9.26 3.92 5.83
N LEU A 209 8.05 4.18 6.31
CA LEU A 209 7.08 5.09 5.69
C LEU A 209 7.44 6.57 5.90
N GLY A 210 8.45 6.87 6.69
CA GLY A 210 8.86 8.24 7.00
C GLY A 210 8.15 8.85 8.21
N LEU A 211 7.44 8.06 9.01
CA LEU A 211 6.88 8.50 10.28
C LEU A 211 7.97 8.53 11.36
N VAL A 212 8.21 9.71 11.91
CA VAL A 212 9.22 9.93 12.96
C VAL A 212 8.59 10.47 14.24
N PRO A 213 9.06 10.05 15.42
CA PRO A 213 8.64 10.62 16.69
C PRO A 213 9.28 12.00 16.89
N SER A 214 8.51 12.95 17.40
CA SER A 214 8.88 14.32 17.76
C SER A 214 9.44 15.23 16.65
N TRP A 215 8.57 16.10 16.19
CA TRP A 215 8.81 17.21 15.29
C TRP A 215 9.63 18.40 15.81
N PRO A 216 9.86 18.64 17.14
CA PRO A 216 10.41 19.91 17.61
C PRO A 216 11.84 20.24 17.17
N HIS A 217 12.65 19.27 16.72
CA HIS A 217 14.07 19.51 16.43
C HIS A 217 14.40 19.78 14.95
N LEU A 218 13.42 19.71 14.05
CA LEU A 218 13.64 19.94 12.61
C LEU A 218 13.37 21.39 12.16
N LEU A 219 12.85 22.25 13.06
CA LEU A 219 12.54 23.65 12.75
C LEU A 219 13.63 24.63 13.18
N THR A 220 14.76 24.17 13.70
CA THR A 220 15.85 25.02 14.25
C THR A 220 17.17 24.89 13.47
N SER A 221 17.15 24.49 12.22
CA SER A 221 18.35 24.51 11.37
C SER A 221 18.15 25.20 10.04
#